data_6d4404794b838b90a5443877500ce7b6
#
_entry.id   6d4404794b838b90a5443877500ce7b6
#
_cell.length_a   1.000
_cell.length_b   1.000
_cell.length_c   1.000
_cell.angle_alpha   90.00
_cell.angle_beta   90.00
_cell.angle_gamma   90.00
#
_symmetry.space_group_name_H-M   'P 1'
#
loop_
_entity.id
_entity.type
_entity.pdbx_description
1 polymer ?
#
loop_
_entity_poly.entity_id
_entity_poly.type
_entity_poly.pdbx_seq_one_letter_code
_entity_poly.pdbx_strand_id
1 'polypeptide(L)'
;MKSILFLCFILFISINSIEEYPDAHYINLNNDKCTIDGIELISQIPIFGATFKKGVVNIVEKGTYIVSGELNGKLNIALESNETAKIILNGVNINSTINALAIESGYELINTIIEDDPRILKQIDFNKAGVQIILADDSINYLYGDEDGKQNGAVYSAITLHIKGESKGNGKLFINSKMEGIEVYKHLCISSGYINVASVNDGLNTKTDKDSVIFIKGGKVIVNGGLGLEGDGIDGNGYILIDGGEIISSAHPNSDSGLDSNFGILIDKGQVYAVGCSMDMAEKESEQPTMNLIFNSSVLPNNTITIKDSSGNDIISYNADKAEFIEGTKRKTYSAAIVSHPRFESGKIYHIYMDGVQLGYTSNKKGGFGPMPGPGPDPFPPGPSPGPEPPFKSIPGNNDRLRKLEDNTLKADFIMGEGATFYSGIQKYVPPEKNNGKYLNFYLYLLLVFLYMI
;
A
#
# COMPACT_ATOMS: atom_id res chain seq x y z
N MET A 1 19.84 -43.25 -10.75
CA MET A 1 19.57 -42.80 -9.35
C MET A 1 19.15 -41.32 -9.26
N LYS A 2 19.80 -40.35 -9.96
CA LYS A 2 19.40 -38.94 -9.92
C LYS A 2 18.01 -38.65 -10.52
N SER A 3 17.60 -39.36 -11.57
CA SER A 3 16.29 -39.18 -12.23
C SER A 3 15.12 -39.70 -11.39
N ILE A 4 15.34 -40.77 -10.61
CA ILE A 4 14.32 -41.31 -9.72
C ILE A 4 14.08 -40.41 -8.51
N LEU A 5 15.13 -39.74 -7.99
CA LEU A 5 15.01 -38.78 -6.92
C LEU A 5 14.24 -37.51 -7.35
N PHE A 6 14.41 -37.07 -8.59
CA PHE A 6 13.69 -35.93 -9.15
C PHE A 6 12.21 -36.24 -9.37
N LEU A 7 11.90 -37.44 -9.84
CA LEU A 7 10.49 -37.89 -9.99
C LEU A 7 9.79 -38.04 -8.62
N CYS A 8 10.50 -38.53 -7.60
CA CYS A 8 9.96 -38.60 -6.22
C CYS A 8 9.76 -37.19 -5.62
N PHE A 9 10.61 -36.22 -5.95
CA PHE A 9 10.44 -34.83 -5.44
C PHE A 9 9.23 -34.15 -6.07
N ILE A 10 8.99 -34.33 -7.38
CA ILE A 10 7.79 -33.84 -8.06
C ILE A 10 6.53 -34.53 -7.53
N LEU A 11 6.57 -35.84 -7.25
CA LEU A 11 5.45 -36.57 -6.65
C LEU A 11 5.17 -36.12 -5.21
N PHE A 12 6.21 -35.76 -4.43
CA PHE A 12 6.04 -35.30 -3.05
C PHE A 12 5.40 -33.91 -2.95
N ILE A 13 5.68 -32.99 -3.91
CA ILE A 13 5.04 -31.67 -3.98
C ILE A 13 3.58 -31.81 -4.38
N SER A 14 3.24 -32.77 -5.25
CA SER A 14 1.84 -33.04 -5.64
C SER A 14 0.99 -33.65 -4.53
N ILE A 15 1.56 -34.44 -3.63
CA ILE A 15 0.79 -35.17 -2.61
C ILE A 15 0.23 -34.26 -1.53
N ASN A 16 0.94 -33.18 -1.14
CA ASN A 16 0.46 -32.28 -0.10
C ASN A 16 -0.68 -31.35 -0.57
N SER A 17 -0.76 -31.02 -1.85
CA SER A 17 -1.84 -30.19 -2.41
C SER A 17 -3.12 -31.02 -2.72
N ILE A 18 -2.99 -32.31 -2.91
CA ILE A 18 -4.12 -33.21 -3.19
C ILE A 18 -5.03 -33.40 -1.96
N GLU A 19 -4.50 -33.33 -0.73
CA GLU A 19 -5.31 -33.44 0.49
C GLU A 19 -6.15 -32.18 0.77
N GLU A 20 -5.68 -30.99 0.37
CA GLU A 20 -6.38 -29.72 0.63
C GLU A 20 -7.45 -29.41 -0.44
N TYR A 21 -7.23 -29.84 -1.69
CA TYR A 21 -8.14 -29.58 -2.82
C TYR A 21 -8.38 -30.83 -3.66
N PRO A 22 -9.19 -31.78 -3.19
CA PRO A 22 -9.37 -33.10 -3.84
C PRO A 22 -9.97 -33.01 -5.26
N ASP A 23 -10.75 -31.96 -5.53
CA ASP A 23 -11.42 -31.76 -6.83
C ASP A 23 -10.71 -30.69 -7.71
N ALA A 24 -9.45 -30.34 -7.40
CA ALA A 24 -8.73 -29.34 -8.17
C ALA A 24 -8.21 -29.90 -9.51
N HIS A 25 -8.27 -29.06 -10.52
CA HIS A 25 -7.62 -29.29 -11.81
C HIS A 25 -6.22 -28.64 -11.84
N TYR A 26 -5.24 -29.35 -12.40
CA TYR A 26 -3.86 -28.94 -12.46
C TYR A 26 -3.52 -28.35 -13.83
N ILE A 27 -3.35 -27.04 -13.92
CA ILE A 27 -2.90 -26.35 -15.14
C ILE A 27 -1.38 -26.21 -15.10
N ASN A 28 -0.72 -26.79 -16.09
CA ASN A 28 0.70 -26.57 -16.32
C ASN A 28 0.88 -25.62 -17.49
N LEU A 29 1.41 -24.43 -17.18
CA LEU A 29 1.73 -23.38 -18.15
C LEU A 29 3.01 -23.74 -18.88
N ASN A 30 2.98 -23.60 -20.18
CA ASN A 30 4.13 -23.69 -21.06
C ASN A 30 3.87 -22.84 -22.30
N ASN A 31 4.86 -22.11 -22.78
CA ASN A 31 4.72 -21.15 -23.88
C ASN A 31 4.11 -21.75 -25.15
N ASP A 32 4.45 -22.99 -25.43
CA ASP A 32 4.02 -23.66 -26.66
C ASP A 32 2.80 -24.56 -26.47
N LYS A 33 2.63 -25.08 -25.24
CA LYS A 33 1.68 -26.16 -24.99
C LYS A 33 1.25 -26.20 -23.52
N CYS A 34 0.17 -25.53 -23.19
CA CYS A 34 -0.44 -25.65 -21.86
C CYS A 34 -1.25 -26.93 -21.73
N THR A 35 -1.26 -27.51 -20.53
CA THR A 35 -2.04 -28.70 -20.22
C THR A 35 -2.91 -28.51 -19.00
N ILE A 36 -4.03 -29.25 -18.91
CA ILE A 36 -4.84 -29.43 -17.70
C ILE A 36 -4.95 -30.93 -17.41
N ASP A 37 -4.59 -31.36 -16.19
CA ASP A 37 -4.55 -32.77 -15.77
C ASP A 37 -3.78 -33.66 -16.76
N GLY A 38 -2.72 -33.11 -17.37
CA GLY A 38 -1.92 -33.77 -18.39
C GLY A 38 -2.51 -33.75 -19.81
N ILE A 39 -3.73 -33.26 -20.01
CA ILE A 39 -4.39 -33.12 -21.32
C ILE A 39 -4.04 -31.78 -21.92
N GLU A 40 -3.64 -31.76 -23.20
CA GLU A 40 -3.32 -30.52 -23.91
C GLU A 40 -4.56 -29.63 -24.07
N LEU A 41 -4.42 -28.38 -23.67
CA LEU A 41 -5.44 -27.36 -23.87
C LEU A 41 -5.50 -26.93 -25.34
N ILE A 42 -6.69 -26.86 -25.89
CA ILE A 42 -6.97 -26.40 -27.26
C ILE A 42 -7.89 -25.17 -27.26
N SER A 43 -7.97 -24.50 -28.40
CA SER A 43 -8.66 -23.20 -28.51
C SER A 43 -10.17 -23.25 -28.70
N GLN A 44 -10.72 -24.39 -29.07
CA GLN A 44 -12.09 -24.49 -29.59
C GLN A 44 -13.09 -25.10 -28.60
N ILE A 45 -12.61 -25.97 -27.72
CA ILE A 45 -13.45 -26.68 -26.74
C ILE A 45 -12.77 -26.61 -25.39
N PRO A 46 -13.45 -26.09 -24.35
CA PRO A 46 -12.93 -26.11 -23.00
C PRO A 46 -12.72 -27.56 -22.52
N ILE A 47 -11.58 -27.83 -21.92
CA ILE A 47 -11.26 -29.08 -21.23
C ILE A 47 -11.23 -28.74 -19.74
N PHE A 48 -12.10 -29.32 -18.96
CA PHE A 48 -12.29 -28.98 -17.56
C PHE A 48 -12.36 -27.47 -17.29
N GLY A 49 -13.12 -26.78 -18.15
CA GLY A 49 -13.31 -25.33 -18.05
C GLY A 49 -12.14 -24.45 -18.50
N ALA A 50 -11.11 -25.02 -19.12
CA ALA A 50 -9.96 -24.24 -19.59
C ALA A 50 -9.68 -24.42 -21.09
N THR A 51 -9.18 -23.36 -21.74
CA THR A 51 -8.70 -23.34 -23.13
C THR A 51 -7.34 -22.67 -23.22
N PHE A 52 -6.59 -22.95 -24.29
CA PHE A 52 -5.36 -22.24 -24.61
C PHE A 52 -5.34 -21.78 -26.05
N LYS A 53 -5.06 -20.50 -26.30
CA LYS A 53 -4.96 -19.91 -27.63
C LYS A 53 -4.00 -18.74 -27.66
N LYS A 54 -2.97 -18.81 -28.50
CA LYS A 54 -2.08 -17.67 -28.78
C LYS A 54 -1.49 -17.03 -27.49
N GLY A 55 -0.97 -17.83 -26.58
CA GLY A 55 -0.40 -17.35 -25.32
C GLY A 55 -1.42 -17.01 -24.24
N VAL A 56 -2.74 -17.22 -24.48
CA VAL A 56 -3.77 -16.96 -23.49
C VAL A 56 -4.38 -18.27 -23.00
N VAL A 57 -4.24 -18.54 -21.72
CA VAL A 57 -5.02 -19.58 -21.01
C VAL A 57 -6.29 -18.92 -20.50
N ASN A 58 -7.46 -19.41 -20.93
CA ASN A 58 -8.74 -18.93 -20.42
C ASN A 58 -9.37 -19.99 -19.51
N ILE A 59 -9.79 -19.58 -18.32
CA ILE A 59 -10.63 -20.33 -17.41
C ILE A 59 -12.04 -19.77 -17.52
N VAL A 60 -12.99 -20.61 -17.93
CA VAL A 60 -14.36 -20.20 -18.27
C VAL A 60 -15.45 -20.94 -17.49
N GLU A 61 -15.09 -21.82 -16.55
CA GLU A 61 -16.02 -22.55 -15.69
C GLU A 61 -15.58 -22.44 -14.23
N LYS A 62 -16.55 -22.53 -13.32
CA LYS A 62 -16.30 -22.62 -11.88
C LYS A 62 -15.41 -23.80 -11.52
N GLY A 63 -14.64 -23.67 -10.46
CA GLY A 63 -13.79 -24.76 -9.99
C GLY A 63 -12.60 -24.30 -9.17
N THR A 64 -11.75 -25.24 -8.86
CA THR A 64 -10.45 -24.98 -8.23
C THR A 64 -9.35 -25.38 -9.20
N TYR A 65 -8.46 -24.45 -9.50
CA TYR A 65 -7.39 -24.62 -10.47
C TYR A 65 -6.04 -24.36 -9.80
N ILE A 66 -5.18 -25.36 -9.79
CA ILE A 66 -3.79 -25.21 -9.35
C ILE A 66 -2.95 -24.93 -10.58
N VAL A 67 -2.37 -23.75 -10.63
CA VAL A 67 -1.63 -23.25 -11.80
C VAL A 67 -0.15 -23.18 -11.48
N SER A 68 0.67 -23.76 -12.36
CA SER A 68 2.14 -23.76 -12.25
C SER A 68 2.80 -23.61 -13.61
N GLY A 69 4.10 -23.28 -13.62
CA GLY A 69 4.91 -23.20 -14.84
C GLY A 69 5.06 -21.80 -15.41
N GLU A 70 5.49 -21.70 -16.66
CA GLU A 70 5.91 -20.45 -17.30
C GLU A 70 5.07 -20.14 -18.53
N LEU A 71 4.67 -18.87 -18.68
CA LEU A 71 3.89 -18.41 -19.83
C LEU A 71 4.33 -17.01 -20.29
N ASN A 72 4.71 -16.89 -21.55
CA ASN A 72 4.78 -15.60 -22.23
C ASN A 72 3.39 -15.29 -22.79
N GLY A 73 2.54 -14.67 -21.94
CA GLY A 73 1.14 -14.48 -22.27
C GLY A 73 0.27 -14.12 -21.10
N LYS A 74 -0.98 -14.58 -21.08
CA LYS A 74 -2.01 -14.15 -20.12
C LYS A 74 -2.75 -15.36 -19.53
N LEU A 75 -2.96 -15.35 -18.22
CA LEU A 75 -3.99 -16.16 -17.56
C LEU A 75 -5.26 -15.32 -17.43
N ASN A 76 -6.33 -15.73 -18.11
CA ASN A 76 -7.59 -15.02 -18.17
C ASN A 76 -8.70 -15.83 -17.51
N ILE A 77 -9.51 -15.20 -16.67
CA ILE A 77 -10.64 -15.82 -15.98
C ILE A 77 -11.91 -15.07 -16.41
N ALA A 78 -12.87 -15.80 -17.02
CA ALA A 78 -14.13 -15.24 -17.50
C ALA A 78 -15.27 -16.22 -17.20
N LEU A 79 -15.81 -16.12 -15.99
CA LEU A 79 -16.87 -17.02 -15.49
C LEU A 79 -18.24 -16.44 -15.73
N GLU A 80 -19.28 -17.29 -15.68
CA GLU A 80 -20.66 -16.82 -15.58
C GLU A 80 -20.88 -16.00 -14.31
N SER A 81 -21.83 -15.05 -14.32
CA SER A 81 -22.05 -14.09 -13.23
C SER A 81 -22.47 -14.71 -11.89
N ASN A 82 -22.82 -15.98 -11.85
CA ASN A 82 -23.18 -16.74 -10.66
C ASN A 82 -22.11 -17.80 -10.28
N GLU A 83 -20.98 -17.82 -10.97
CA GLU A 83 -19.92 -18.78 -10.76
C GLU A 83 -18.74 -18.21 -9.98
N THR A 84 -18.01 -19.10 -9.31
CA THR A 84 -16.82 -18.78 -8.52
C THR A 84 -15.67 -19.71 -8.86
N ALA A 85 -14.45 -19.19 -8.80
CA ALA A 85 -13.25 -20.01 -8.96
C ALA A 85 -12.18 -19.70 -7.90
N LYS A 86 -11.41 -20.72 -7.55
CA LYS A 86 -10.16 -20.60 -6.79
C LYS A 86 -8.99 -20.83 -7.73
N ILE A 87 -8.12 -19.87 -7.81
CA ILE A 87 -6.91 -19.93 -8.62
C ILE A 87 -5.72 -20.01 -7.67
N ILE A 88 -5.16 -21.19 -7.54
CA ILE A 88 -4.03 -21.46 -6.66
C ILE A 88 -2.75 -21.31 -7.48
N LEU A 89 -1.97 -20.27 -7.18
CA LEU A 89 -0.69 -20.03 -7.83
C LEU A 89 0.40 -20.85 -7.13
N ASN A 90 0.97 -21.82 -7.85
CA ASN A 90 1.96 -22.74 -7.32
C ASN A 90 3.23 -22.74 -8.19
N GLY A 91 4.00 -21.68 -8.10
CA GLY A 91 5.23 -21.54 -8.88
C GLY A 91 4.95 -21.11 -10.31
N VAL A 92 4.13 -20.06 -10.50
CA VAL A 92 3.90 -19.49 -11.82
C VAL A 92 4.93 -18.41 -12.12
N ASN A 93 5.29 -18.30 -13.40
CA ASN A 93 6.06 -17.20 -13.97
C ASN A 93 5.36 -16.74 -15.27
N ILE A 94 4.57 -15.68 -15.18
CA ILE A 94 3.82 -15.16 -16.34
C ILE A 94 4.40 -13.82 -16.74
N ASN A 95 4.85 -13.73 -18.00
CA ASN A 95 5.38 -12.50 -18.59
C ASN A 95 4.47 -12.09 -19.76
N SER A 96 3.82 -10.95 -19.62
CA SER A 96 2.82 -10.46 -20.56
C SER A 96 3.17 -9.09 -21.10
N THR A 97 2.81 -8.84 -22.36
CA THR A 97 2.81 -7.50 -22.95
C THR A 97 1.51 -6.72 -22.65
N ILE A 98 0.61 -7.34 -21.91
CA ILE A 98 -0.64 -6.79 -21.39
C ILE A 98 -0.74 -7.21 -19.91
N ASN A 99 -1.95 -7.55 -19.40
CA ASN A 99 -2.07 -8.15 -18.06
C ASN A 99 -1.48 -9.55 -18.02
N ALA A 100 -0.75 -9.88 -16.98
CA ALA A 100 -0.32 -11.26 -16.73
C ALA A 100 -1.48 -12.13 -16.25
N LEU A 101 -2.36 -11.56 -15.41
CA LEU A 101 -3.56 -12.19 -14.92
C LEU A 101 -4.75 -11.21 -15.02
N ALA A 102 -5.84 -11.64 -15.64
CA ALA A 102 -7.07 -10.85 -15.71
C ALA A 102 -8.30 -11.65 -15.30
N ILE A 103 -9.19 -11.00 -14.57
CA ILE A 103 -10.50 -11.50 -14.17
C ILE A 103 -11.55 -10.60 -14.80
N GLU A 104 -12.14 -11.09 -15.88
CA GLU A 104 -13.08 -10.32 -16.70
C GLU A 104 -14.52 -10.38 -16.15
N SER A 105 -14.90 -11.50 -15.55
CA SER A 105 -16.24 -11.72 -15.03
C SER A 105 -16.30 -12.89 -14.05
N GLY A 106 -17.39 -12.95 -13.29
CA GLY A 106 -17.71 -13.97 -12.31
C GLY A 106 -18.74 -13.46 -11.32
N TYR A 107 -18.96 -14.18 -10.24
CA TYR A 107 -19.85 -13.76 -9.17
C TYR A 107 -19.31 -12.52 -8.45
N GLU A 108 -20.11 -11.45 -8.37
CA GLU A 108 -19.77 -10.27 -7.59
C GLU A 108 -20.29 -10.44 -6.15
N LEU A 109 -19.36 -10.48 -5.21
CA LEU A 109 -19.66 -10.75 -3.79
C LEU A 109 -20.48 -9.63 -3.13
N ILE A 110 -20.19 -8.38 -3.49
CA ILE A 110 -20.73 -7.21 -2.82
C ILE A 110 -21.36 -6.29 -3.86
N ASN A 111 -22.67 -6.14 -3.75
CA ASN A 111 -23.42 -5.10 -4.47
C ASN A 111 -23.97 -4.09 -3.47
N THR A 112 -23.22 -3.79 -2.41
CA THR A 112 -23.65 -2.92 -1.32
C THR A 112 -22.86 -1.62 -1.38
N ILE A 113 -23.59 -0.52 -1.32
CA ILE A 113 -23.01 0.81 -1.16
C ILE A 113 -22.41 0.90 0.24
N ILE A 114 -21.17 1.32 0.35
CA ILE A 114 -20.53 1.67 1.61
C ILE A 114 -20.93 3.09 1.93
N GLU A 115 -21.89 3.27 2.86
CA GLU A 115 -22.46 4.61 3.10
C GLU A 115 -21.46 5.51 3.84
N ASP A 116 -21.10 5.19 5.09
CA ASP A 116 -20.28 6.09 5.91
C ASP A 116 -19.14 5.40 6.65
N ASP A 117 -19.13 4.06 6.78
CA ASP A 117 -18.07 3.31 7.46
C ASP A 117 -17.69 2.02 6.72
N PRO A 118 -16.48 1.97 6.14
CA PRO A 118 -16.01 0.78 5.42
C PRO A 118 -15.83 -0.44 6.32
N ARG A 119 -15.89 -0.31 7.65
CA ARG A 119 -15.75 -1.42 8.60
C ARG A 119 -16.87 -2.46 8.48
N ILE A 120 -17.97 -2.13 7.82
CA ILE A 120 -19.00 -3.12 7.48
C ILE A 120 -18.42 -4.32 6.73
N LEU A 121 -17.34 -4.11 5.98
CA LEU A 121 -16.62 -5.16 5.25
C LEU A 121 -15.94 -6.18 6.16
N LYS A 122 -15.65 -5.84 7.42
CA LYS A 122 -15.11 -6.81 8.39
C LYS A 122 -16.03 -8.00 8.61
N GLN A 123 -17.34 -7.83 8.37
CA GLN A 123 -18.37 -8.86 8.53
C GLN A 123 -18.53 -9.76 7.29
N ILE A 124 -17.90 -9.40 6.18
CA ILE A 124 -18.06 -10.10 4.92
C ILE A 124 -17.07 -11.26 4.83
N ASP A 125 -17.59 -12.41 4.41
CA ASP A 125 -16.79 -13.61 4.13
C ASP A 125 -16.21 -13.54 2.71
N PHE A 126 -15.04 -12.96 2.58
CA PHE A 126 -14.33 -12.86 1.30
C PHE A 126 -13.91 -14.24 0.72
N ASN A 127 -14.01 -15.34 1.49
CA ASN A 127 -13.83 -16.68 0.91
C ASN A 127 -14.96 -17.07 -0.05
N LYS A 128 -16.01 -16.25 -0.14
CA LYS A 128 -17.09 -16.39 -1.13
C LYS A 128 -16.96 -15.45 -2.31
N ALA A 129 -15.85 -14.70 -2.42
CA ALA A 129 -15.60 -13.85 -3.59
C ALA A 129 -15.61 -14.67 -4.88
N GLY A 130 -16.08 -14.06 -5.97
CA GLY A 130 -16.22 -14.74 -7.27
C GLY A 130 -14.92 -15.34 -7.75
N VAL A 131 -13.80 -14.64 -7.58
CA VAL A 131 -12.48 -15.21 -7.79
C VAL A 131 -11.59 -14.97 -6.58
N GLN A 132 -10.93 -16.04 -6.15
CA GLN A 132 -9.91 -16.00 -5.13
C GLN A 132 -8.56 -16.38 -5.75
N ILE A 133 -7.55 -15.54 -5.56
CA ILE A 133 -6.16 -15.90 -5.83
C ILE A 133 -5.57 -16.44 -4.53
N ILE A 134 -5.09 -17.67 -4.56
CA ILE A 134 -4.50 -18.35 -3.41
C ILE A 134 -3.03 -18.60 -3.71
N LEU A 135 -2.15 -18.17 -2.83
CA LEU A 135 -0.71 -18.41 -2.95
C LEU A 135 -0.40 -19.72 -2.25
N ALA A 136 -0.04 -20.74 -3.02
CA ALA A 136 0.31 -22.06 -2.47
C ALA A 136 1.46 -21.94 -1.48
N ASP A 137 1.41 -22.70 -0.40
CA ASP A 137 2.46 -22.71 0.61
C ASP A 137 3.83 -23.04 0.00
N ASP A 138 4.87 -22.36 0.46
CA ASP A 138 6.25 -22.49 0.00
C ASP A 138 6.46 -22.15 -1.48
N SER A 139 5.44 -21.62 -2.20
CA SER A 139 5.56 -21.22 -3.61
C SER A 139 6.11 -19.81 -3.78
N ILE A 140 6.73 -19.57 -4.92
CA ILE A 140 7.15 -18.24 -5.38
C ILE A 140 6.55 -18.02 -6.76
N ASN A 141 5.76 -16.95 -6.89
CA ASN A 141 5.01 -16.63 -8.09
C ASN A 141 5.44 -15.27 -8.63
N TYR A 142 5.56 -15.15 -9.94
CA TYR A 142 5.96 -13.91 -10.63
C TYR A 142 4.94 -13.55 -11.71
N LEU A 143 4.47 -12.32 -11.69
CA LEU A 143 3.57 -11.75 -12.68
C LEU A 143 4.16 -10.43 -13.22
N TYR A 144 4.43 -10.39 -14.51
CA TYR A 144 4.95 -9.22 -15.20
C TYR A 144 3.91 -8.74 -16.20
N GLY A 145 3.44 -7.48 -16.04
CA GLY A 145 2.53 -6.82 -16.95
C GLY A 145 3.18 -5.65 -17.68
N ASP A 146 2.73 -5.43 -18.90
CA ASP A 146 3.07 -4.26 -19.69
C ASP A 146 1.81 -3.41 -19.91
N GLU A 147 1.87 -2.43 -20.77
CA GLU A 147 0.81 -1.48 -21.07
C GLU A 147 -0.18 -2.06 -22.11
N ASP A 148 -1.51 -1.97 -21.83
CA ASP A 148 -2.54 -2.31 -22.82
C ASP A 148 -3.53 -1.15 -23.11
N GLY A 149 -3.52 -0.10 -22.28
CA GLY A 149 -4.31 1.11 -22.49
C GLY A 149 -5.81 0.99 -22.14
N LYS A 150 -6.30 -0.15 -21.64
CA LYS A 150 -7.69 -0.36 -21.22
C LYS A 150 -7.84 -0.94 -19.83
N GLN A 151 -6.95 -1.86 -19.46
CA GLN A 151 -6.90 -2.56 -18.21
C GLN A 151 -5.46 -2.40 -17.71
N ASN A 152 -5.25 -1.49 -16.78
CA ASN A 152 -3.90 -1.00 -16.53
C ASN A 152 -3.05 -1.87 -15.59
N GLY A 153 -3.60 -2.87 -14.90
CA GLY A 153 -2.85 -3.67 -13.95
C GLY A 153 -2.13 -4.89 -14.55
N ALA A 154 -0.96 -5.24 -14.05
CA ALA A 154 -0.38 -6.58 -14.29
C ALA A 154 -1.34 -7.68 -13.82
N VAL A 155 -2.05 -7.41 -12.71
CA VAL A 155 -3.23 -8.13 -12.26
C VAL A 155 -4.43 -7.20 -12.38
N TYR A 156 -5.43 -7.59 -13.18
CA TYR A 156 -6.66 -6.85 -13.36
C TYR A 156 -7.86 -7.65 -12.87
N SER A 157 -8.84 -7.00 -12.24
CA SER A 157 -10.12 -7.62 -11.92
C SER A 157 -11.30 -6.67 -12.13
N ALA A 158 -12.27 -7.10 -12.94
CA ALA A 158 -13.55 -6.40 -13.13
C ALA A 158 -14.54 -6.62 -11.97
N ILE A 159 -14.24 -7.53 -11.05
CA ILE A 159 -15.07 -7.88 -9.89
C ILE A 159 -14.24 -7.84 -8.60
N THR A 160 -14.90 -7.98 -7.46
CA THR A 160 -14.22 -8.10 -6.16
C THR A 160 -13.18 -9.21 -6.18
N LEU A 161 -11.94 -8.89 -5.80
CA LEU A 161 -10.81 -9.80 -5.76
C LEU A 161 -10.39 -10.09 -4.33
N HIS A 162 -10.22 -11.36 -4.00
CA HIS A 162 -9.64 -11.81 -2.74
C HIS A 162 -8.30 -12.50 -2.98
N ILE A 163 -7.24 -12.00 -2.36
CA ILE A 163 -5.89 -12.61 -2.39
C ILE A 163 -5.55 -13.12 -0.99
N LYS A 164 -5.07 -14.35 -0.90
CA LYS A 164 -4.62 -14.95 0.36
C LYS A 164 -3.56 -16.03 0.15
N GLY A 165 -2.80 -16.37 1.20
CA GLY A 165 -1.99 -17.59 1.25
C GLY A 165 -2.82 -18.80 1.66
N GLU A 166 -2.28 -19.98 1.46
CA GLU A 166 -2.78 -21.22 2.04
C GLU A 166 -2.57 -21.28 3.56
N SER A 167 -2.54 -22.46 4.15
CA SER A 167 -2.56 -22.69 5.60
C SER A 167 -1.36 -22.11 6.35
N LYS A 168 -0.14 -22.14 5.78
CA LYS A 168 1.06 -21.52 6.36
C LYS A 168 1.13 -20.02 6.08
N GLY A 169 0.46 -19.56 5.02
CA GLY A 169 0.46 -18.17 4.60
C GLY A 169 1.82 -17.64 4.11
N ASN A 170 2.74 -18.52 3.74
CA ASN A 170 4.11 -18.18 3.33
C ASN A 170 4.34 -18.19 1.82
N GLY A 171 3.31 -18.47 1.02
CA GLY A 171 3.34 -18.31 -0.43
C GLY A 171 3.63 -16.86 -0.82
N LYS A 172 4.43 -16.66 -1.87
CA LYS A 172 4.92 -15.35 -2.30
C LYS A 172 4.41 -15.00 -3.69
N LEU A 173 4.03 -13.74 -3.87
CA LEU A 173 3.65 -13.15 -5.15
C LEU A 173 4.48 -11.88 -5.40
N PHE A 174 5.23 -11.89 -6.49
CA PHE A 174 5.98 -10.74 -6.98
C PHE A 174 5.31 -10.21 -8.24
N ILE A 175 4.97 -8.93 -8.26
CA ILE A 175 4.31 -8.27 -9.38
C ILE A 175 5.19 -7.12 -9.84
N ASN A 176 5.48 -7.08 -11.14
CA ASN A 176 6.17 -5.97 -11.75
C ASN A 176 5.33 -5.47 -12.93
N SER A 177 4.99 -4.19 -12.93
CA SER A 177 4.10 -3.60 -13.94
C SER A 177 4.64 -2.29 -14.49
N LYS A 178 4.38 -2.06 -15.76
CA LYS A 178 4.61 -0.76 -16.41
C LYS A 178 3.44 0.23 -16.26
N MET A 179 2.36 -0.24 -15.68
CA MET A 179 1.21 0.56 -15.25
C MET A 179 0.94 0.26 -13.77
N GLU A 180 -0.30 0.04 -13.36
CA GLU A 180 -0.64 -0.37 -11.99
C GLU A 180 -0.18 -1.81 -11.71
N GLY A 181 0.19 -2.10 -10.48
CA GLY A 181 0.52 -3.47 -10.08
C GLY A 181 -0.71 -4.36 -10.05
N ILE A 182 -1.69 -4.01 -9.24
CA ILE A 182 -3.01 -4.65 -9.14
C ILE A 182 -4.08 -3.59 -9.31
N GLU A 183 -4.91 -3.73 -10.34
CA GLU A 183 -6.09 -2.89 -10.57
C GLU A 183 -7.36 -3.70 -10.37
N VAL A 184 -8.26 -3.24 -9.49
CA VAL A 184 -9.54 -3.89 -9.23
C VAL A 184 -10.68 -2.88 -9.41
N TYR A 185 -11.74 -3.27 -10.12
CA TYR A 185 -12.84 -2.35 -10.39
C TYR A 185 -13.63 -2.00 -9.11
N LYS A 186 -13.81 -2.96 -8.17
CA LYS A 186 -14.52 -2.73 -6.91
C LYS A 186 -13.63 -2.93 -5.69
N HIS A 187 -13.71 -4.08 -5.03
CA HIS A 187 -13.04 -4.31 -3.77
C HIS A 187 -11.82 -5.22 -3.95
N LEU A 188 -10.71 -4.82 -3.37
CA LEU A 188 -9.53 -5.66 -3.19
C LEU A 188 -9.41 -6.07 -1.72
N CYS A 189 -9.49 -7.37 -1.43
CA CYS A 189 -9.21 -7.89 -0.09
C CYS A 189 -7.91 -8.70 -0.10
N ILE A 190 -6.98 -8.37 0.80
CA ILE A 190 -5.76 -9.15 1.05
C ILE A 190 -5.82 -9.67 2.48
N SER A 191 -5.87 -10.99 2.65
CA SER A 191 -6.02 -11.61 3.99
C SER A 191 -4.73 -12.21 4.54
N SER A 192 -3.83 -12.67 3.69
CA SER A 192 -2.56 -13.30 4.07
C SER A 192 -1.64 -13.48 2.85
N GLY A 193 -0.45 -14.05 3.06
CA GLY A 193 0.56 -14.25 2.03
C GLY A 193 1.58 -13.11 2.00
N TYR A 194 2.62 -13.28 1.18
CA TYR A 194 3.64 -12.27 0.92
C TYR A 194 3.41 -11.69 -0.48
N ILE A 195 3.08 -10.42 -0.57
CA ILE A 195 2.80 -9.72 -1.83
C ILE A 195 3.79 -8.58 -1.98
N ASN A 196 4.54 -8.56 -3.06
CA ASN A 196 5.55 -7.54 -3.33
C ASN A 196 5.33 -6.98 -4.74
N VAL A 197 5.01 -5.69 -4.81
CA VAL A 197 4.62 -5.00 -6.04
C VAL A 197 5.62 -3.90 -6.37
N ALA A 198 6.01 -3.83 -7.63
CA ALA A 198 6.71 -2.70 -8.22
C ALA A 198 5.94 -2.25 -9.47
N SER A 199 5.59 -0.98 -9.55
CA SER A 199 4.75 -0.42 -10.62
C SER A 199 5.21 0.95 -11.07
N VAL A 200 5.03 1.23 -12.34
CA VAL A 200 5.38 2.54 -12.90
C VAL A 200 4.36 3.60 -12.48
N ASN A 201 3.08 3.24 -12.40
CA ASN A 201 2.00 4.00 -11.79
C ASN A 201 1.66 3.42 -10.41
N ASP A 202 0.37 3.30 -10.03
CA ASP A 202 -0.02 2.87 -8.69
C ASP A 202 0.34 1.40 -8.41
N GLY A 203 0.67 1.12 -7.15
CA GLY A 203 0.97 -0.26 -6.77
C GLY A 203 -0.29 -1.11 -6.68
N LEU A 204 -1.23 -0.70 -5.86
CA LEU A 204 -2.57 -1.26 -5.75
C LEU A 204 -3.58 -0.16 -6.04
N ASN A 205 -4.57 -0.43 -6.88
CA ASN A 205 -5.58 0.55 -7.25
C ASN A 205 -7.00 -0.06 -7.23
N THR A 206 -8.00 0.70 -6.72
CA THR A 206 -9.42 0.40 -6.93
C THR A 206 -10.11 1.53 -7.68
N LYS A 207 -10.82 1.18 -8.78
CA LYS A 207 -11.32 2.16 -9.77
C LYS A 207 -12.61 2.88 -9.42
N THR A 208 -13.50 2.26 -8.65
CA THR A 208 -14.77 2.91 -8.31
C THR A 208 -14.61 3.74 -7.07
N ASP A 209 -15.17 4.95 -7.08
CA ASP A 209 -15.16 5.88 -5.97
C ASP A 209 -15.77 5.28 -4.69
N LYS A 210 -16.69 5.96 -4.06
CA LYS A 210 -17.33 5.66 -2.77
C LYS A 210 -17.67 4.17 -2.51
N ASP A 211 -17.92 3.40 -3.56
CA ASP A 211 -18.36 2.00 -3.46
C ASP A 211 -17.21 0.99 -3.52
N SER A 212 -15.97 1.42 -3.39
CA SER A 212 -14.80 0.53 -3.38
C SER A 212 -14.02 0.61 -2.08
N VAL A 213 -13.23 -0.45 -1.83
CA VAL A 213 -12.29 -0.48 -0.71
C VAL A 213 -11.11 -1.38 -1.02
N ILE A 214 -9.92 -0.93 -0.62
CA ILE A 214 -8.76 -1.79 -0.43
C ILE A 214 -8.74 -2.21 1.03
N PHE A 215 -9.04 -3.48 1.28
CA PHE A 215 -9.12 -4.05 2.62
C PHE A 215 -7.96 -5.01 2.89
N ILE A 216 -7.01 -4.60 3.72
CA ILE A 216 -5.88 -5.45 4.13
C ILE A 216 -6.16 -6.00 5.53
N LYS A 217 -6.40 -7.30 5.63
CA LYS A 217 -6.67 -8.03 6.87
C LYS A 217 -5.41 -8.66 7.45
N GLY A 218 -4.38 -8.85 6.65
CA GLY A 218 -3.18 -9.54 7.08
C GLY A 218 -2.19 -9.77 5.94
N GLY A 219 -1.17 -10.58 6.22
CA GLY A 219 -0.07 -10.83 5.29
C GLY A 219 1.04 -9.78 5.37
N LYS A 220 2.01 -9.90 4.47
CA LYS A 220 3.06 -8.91 4.28
C LYS A 220 2.89 -8.30 2.89
N VAL A 221 2.57 -7.02 2.83
CA VAL A 221 2.28 -6.27 1.60
C VAL A 221 3.35 -5.19 1.43
N ILE A 222 4.15 -5.33 0.40
CA ILE A 222 5.25 -4.41 0.08
C ILE A 222 4.97 -3.81 -1.28
N VAL A 223 4.86 -2.49 -1.34
CA VAL A 223 4.48 -1.77 -2.54
C VAL A 223 5.47 -0.66 -2.84
N ASN A 224 6.02 -0.67 -4.03
CA ASN A 224 6.87 0.37 -4.59
C ASN A 224 6.19 0.92 -5.86
N GLY A 225 5.12 1.69 -5.69
CA GLY A 225 4.40 2.38 -6.76
C GLY A 225 5.13 3.65 -7.21
N GLY A 226 4.66 4.30 -8.26
CA GLY A 226 5.21 5.57 -8.74
C GLY A 226 6.68 5.51 -9.15
N LEU A 227 7.08 4.45 -9.83
CA LEU A 227 8.44 4.33 -10.40
C LEU A 227 8.61 5.17 -11.68
N GLY A 228 7.51 5.67 -12.23
CA GLY A 228 7.44 6.55 -13.39
C GLY A 228 7.49 8.04 -13.06
N LEU A 229 6.56 8.78 -13.63
CA LEU A 229 6.41 10.24 -13.43
C LEU A 229 5.47 10.59 -12.29
N GLU A 230 4.55 9.69 -11.97
CA GLU A 230 3.53 9.79 -10.91
C GLU A 230 3.17 8.38 -10.43
N GLY A 231 2.36 8.27 -9.41
CA GLY A 231 1.74 7.05 -8.91
C GLY A 231 1.89 6.86 -7.42
N ASP A 232 0.79 6.38 -6.83
CA ASP A 232 0.66 6.10 -5.42
C ASP A 232 1.21 4.71 -5.06
N GLY A 233 1.48 4.52 -3.78
CA GLY A 233 1.76 3.17 -3.31
C GLY A 233 0.48 2.32 -3.36
N ILE A 234 -0.52 2.74 -2.62
CA ILE A 234 -1.85 2.13 -2.56
C ILE A 234 -2.87 3.25 -2.78
N ASP A 235 -3.60 3.20 -3.89
CA ASP A 235 -4.65 4.14 -4.28
C ASP A 235 -6.03 3.51 -4.15
N GLY A 236 -6.80 3.99 -3.18
CA GLY A 236 -8.20 3.64 -3.02
C GLY A 236 -9.10 4.77 -3.50
N ASN A 237 -9.60 4.74 -4.73
CA ASN A 237 -10.63 5.70 -5.16
C ASN A 237 -11.88 5.68 -4.25
N GLY A 238 -12.09 4.62 -3.48
CA GLY A 238 -12.97 4.55 -2.33
C GLY A 238 -12.24 4.70 -1.02
N TYR A 239 -12.36 3.72 -0.13
CA TYR A 239 -11.69 3.69 1.18
C TYR A 239 -10.46 2.77 1.18
N ILE A 240 -9.53 3.06 2.09
CA ILE A 240 -8.50 2.10 2.50
C ILE A 240 -8.78 1.69 3.94
N LEU A 241 -8.92 0.39 4.20
CA LEU A 241 -9.10 -0.20 5.52
C LEU A 241 -7.98 -1.20 5.80
N ILE A 242 -7.22 -0.98 6.87
CA ILE A 242 -6.16 -1.89 7.33
C ILE A 242 -6.54 -2.43 8.71
N ASP A 243 -6.79 -3.74 8.80
CA ASP A 243 -7.16 -4.46 10.03
C ASP A 243 -6.12 -5.54 10.40
N GLY A 244 -4.91 -5.44 9.87
CA GLY A 244 -3.80 -6.34 10.18
C GLY A 244 -2.69 -6.34 9.13
N GLY A 245 -1.68 -7.18 9.37
CA GLY A 245 -0.55 -7.37 8.45
C GLY A 245 0.63 -6.42 8.69
N GLU A 246 1.64 -6.59 7.85
CA GLU A 246 2.81 -5.72 7.75
C GLU A 246 2.79 -5.04 6.38
N ILE A 247 2.63 -3.73 6.35
CA ILE A 247 2.50 -2.95 5.13
C ILE A 247 3.67 -1.98 5.01
N ILE A 248 4.40 -2.07 3.91
CA ILE A 248 5.41 -1.09 3.50
C ILE A 248 4.98 -0.57 2.14
N SER A 249 4.69 0.72 2.05
CA SER A 249 4.23 1.35 0.82
C SER A 249 5.02 2.60 0.49
N SER A 250 5.41 2.76 -0.76
CA SER A 250 6.17 3.92 -1.24
C SER A 250 5.58 4.42 -2.55
N ALA A 251 5.37 5.74 -2.64
CA ALA A 251 4.81 6.44 -3.79
C ALA A 251 5.84 7.29 -4.52
N HIS A 252 5.45 7.92 -5.61
CA HIS A 252 6.27 8.95 -6.27
C HIS A 252 6.50 10.14 -5.31
N PRO A 253 7.73 10.67 -5.20
CA PRO A 253 8.08 11.59 -4.10
C PRO A 253 7.58 13.02 -4.26
N ASN A 254 7.06 13.43 -5.41
CA ASN A 254 6.75 14.82 -5.69
C ASN A 254 5.25 15.14 -5.67
N SER A 255 4.40 14.15 -5.86
CA SER A 255 2.95 14.34 -6.04
C SER A 255 2.11 13.36 -5.22
N ASP A 256 2.62 12.16 -4.89
CA ASP A 256 1.79 11.04 -4.56
C ASP A 256 2.05 10.50 -3.15
N SER A 257 1.12 9.73 -2.62
CA SER A 257 1.08 9.25 -1.25
C SER A 257 1.35 7.75 -1.15
N GLY A 258 2.01 7.33 -0.07
CA GLY A 258 2.16 5.89 0.21
C GLY A 258 0.82 5.17 0.35
N LEU A 259 -0.17 5.87 0.91
CA LEU A 259 -1.60 5.52 0.89
C LEU A 259 -2.36 6.75 0.41
N ASP A 260 -3.17 6.62 -0.64
CA ASP A 260 -4.05 7.64 -1.17
C ASP A 260 -5.50 7.14 -1.15
N SER A 261 -6.46 8.01 -0.77
CA SER A 261 -7.87 7.61 -0.70
C SER A 261 -8.80 8.79 -0.82
N ASN A 262 -9.75 8.71 -1.76
CA ASN A 262 -10.75 9.75 -1.94
C ASN A 262 -11.75 9.86 -0.77
N PHE A 263 -11.91 8.80 0.04
CA PHE A 263 -12.94 8.75 1.09
C PHE A 263 -12.43 8.52 2.51
N GLY A 264 -11.19 8.09 2.68
CA GLY A 264 -10.52 8.00 3.98
C GLY A 264 -9.70 6.73 4.18
N ILE A 265 -8.67 6.85 5.00
CA ILE A 265 -7.73 5.80 5.35
C ILE A 265 -7.93 5.44 6.81
N LEU A 266 -8.40 4.23 7.09
CA LEU A 266 -8.60 3.72 8.44
C LEU A 266 -7.59 2.61 8.74
N ILE A 267 -6.84 2.79 9.83
CA ILE A 267 -5.87 1.80 10.32
C ILE A 267 -6.34 1.33 11.68
N ASP A 268 -6.97 0.15 11.72
CA ASP A 268 -7.54 -0.40 12.93
C ASP A 268 -6.58 -1.40 13.60
N LYS A 269 -5.71 -2.04 12.82
CA LYS A 269 -4.63 -2.92 13.29
C LYS A 269 -3.51 -3.02 12.25
N GLY A 270 -2.38 -3.60 12.66
CA GLY A 270 -1.26 -3.90 11.76
C GLY A 270 -0.04 -3.03 12.00
N GLN A 271 1.02 -3.34 11.26
CA GLN A 271 2.22 -2.52 11.19
C GLN A 271 2.28 -1.84 9.83
N VAL A 272 2.27 -0.51 9.81
CA VAL A 272 2.23 0.28 8.58
C VAL A 272 3.39 1.26 8.56
N TYR A 273 4.11 1.29 7.45
CA TYR A 273 5.05 2.35 7.11
C TYR A 273 4.82 2.75 5.64
N ALA A 274 4.05 3.80 5.44
CA ALA A 274 3.71 4.30 4.12
C ALA A 274 4.34 5.67 3.89
N VAL A 275 5.01 5.88 2.75
CA VAL A 275 5.82 7.07 2.47
C VAL A 275 5.53 7.65 1.09
N GLY A 276 5.55 8.97 1.00
CA GLY A 276 5.34 9.71 -0.22
C GLY A 276 5.50 11.21 0.02
N CYS A 277 4.61 12.00 -0.55
CA CYS A 277 4.47 13.41 -0.22
C CYS A 277 3.37 13.62 0.86
N SER A 278 2.94 14.85 1.09
CA SER A 278 2.01 15.19 2.17
C SER A 278 0.54 15.26 1.71
N MET A 279 0.10 14.44 0.77
CA MET A 279 -1.27 14.53 0.24
C MET A 279 -2.29 13.89 1.17
N ASP A 280 -2.25 12.56 1.36
CA ASP A 280 -3.24 11.88 2.19
C ASP A 280 -2.69 11.36 3.52
N MET A 281 -3.58 11.29 4.50
CA MET A 281 -3.24 10.94 5.88
C MET A 281 -4.28 9.99 6.46
N ALA A 282 -3.84 9.11 7.36
CA ALA A 282 -4.76 8.27 8.12
C ALA A 282 -5.74 9.12 8.96
N GLU A 283 -6.99 8.70 9.01
CA GLU A 283 -8.06 9.38 9.71
C GLU A 283 -7.97 9.19 11.23
N LYS A 284 -8.42 10.21 11.98
CA LYS A 284 -8.47 10.18 13.45
C LYS A 284 -9.39 9.08 13.99
N GLU A 285 -10.31 8.60 13.18
CA GLU A 285 -11.25 7.50 13.46
C GLU A 285 -10.58 6.13 13.41
N SER A 286 -9.29 6.02 13.02
CA SER A 286 -8.53 4.78 13.11
C SER A 286 -8.53 4.23 14.54
N GLU A 287 -8.79 2.92 14.71
CA GLU A 287 -8.81 2.30 16.05
C GLU A 287 -7.39 2.12 16.63
N GLN A 288 -6.38 1.94 15.76
CA GLN A 288 -4.98 1.83 16.20
C GLN A 288 -4.31 3.20 16.21
N PRO A 289 -3.59 3.55 17.30
CA PRO A 289 -2.79 4.77 17.33
C PRO A 289 -1.80 4.85 16.18
N THR A 290 -1.84 5.95 15.43
CA THR A 290 -1.12 6.15 14.18
C THR A 290 -0.50 7.54 14.14
N MET A 291 0.70 7.68 13.60
CA MET A 291 1.37 8.96 13.36
C MET A 291 1.28 9.34 11.89
N ASN A 292 0.76 10.52 11.61
CA ASN A 292 0.90 11.21 10.32
C ASN A 292 2.04 12.22 10.45
N LEU A 293 3.14 12.01 9.72
CA LEU A 293 4.38 12.76 9.84
C LEU A 293 4.67 13.56 8.58
N ILE A 294 4.93 14.86 8.72
CA ILE A 294 5.39 15.73 7.61
C ILE A 294 6.75 16.32 7.97
N PHE A 295 7.73 16.01 7.16
CA PHE A 295 9.10 16.45 7.30
C PHE A 295 9.33 17.79 6.57
N ASN A 296 10.13 18.67 7.16
CA ASN A 296 10.50 19.95 6.54
C ASN A 296 11.41 19.80 5.30
N SER A 297 12.06 18.67 5.19
CA SER A 297 12.92 18.33 4.05
C SER A 297 12.75 16.86 3.70
N SER A 298 13.01 16.51 2.46
CA SER A 298 12.93 15.13 2.01
C SER A 298 13.89 14.23 2.82
N VAL A 299 13.37 13.09 3.25
CA VAL A 299 14.14 11.99 3.81
C VAL A 299 14.74 11.21 2.65
N LEU A 300 16.04 11.00 2.67
CA LEU A 300 16.75 10.27 1.60
C LEU A 300 16.60 8.76 1.78
N PRO A 301 16.73 7.96 0.72
CA PRO A 301 16.57 6.51 0.80
C PRO A 301 17.52 5.82 1.79
N ASN A 302 18.73 6.35 1.95
CA ASN A 302 19.74 5.81 2.88
C ASN A 302 19.56 6.29 4.32
N ASN A 303 18.70 7.28 4.60
CA ASN A 303 18.42 7.69 5.98
C ASN A 303 17.57 6.62 6.69
N THR A 304 17.85 6.42 7.96
CA THR A 304 17.07 5.54 8.83
C THR A 304 16.22 6.36 9.78
N ILE A 305 14.91 6.26 9.68
CA ILE A 305 13.98 6.81 10.66
C ILE A 305 13.71 5.73 11.71
N THR A 306 13.94 6.07 12.97
CA THR A 306 13.67 5.17 14.11
C THR A 306 12.73 5.87 15.08
N ILE A 307 11.65 5.20 15.46
CA ILE A 307 10.71 5.65 16.49
C ILE A 307 10.96 4.82 17.75
N LYS A 308 11.22 5.49 18.85
CA LYS A 308 11.50 4.88 20.17
C LYS A 308 10.41 5.25 21.16
N ASP A 309 10.14 4.36 22.12
CA ASP A 309 9.35 4.69 23.30
C ASP A 309 10.12 5.62 24.26
N SER A 310 9.46 6.07 25.33
CA SER A 310 10.06 6.94 26.36
C SER A 310 11.17 6.25 27.16
N SER A 311 11.28 4.94 27.09
CA SER A 311 12.35 4.14 27.72
C SER A 311 13.56 3.97 26.80
N GLY A 312 13.46 4.43 25.54
CA GLY A 312 14.52 4.33 24.53
C GLY A 312 14.51 3.05 23.72
N ASN A 313 13.49 2.19 23.86
CA ASN A 313 13.37 0.96 23.06
C ASN A 313 12.84 1.30 21.65
N ASP A 314 13.41 0.65 20.65
CA ASP A 314 12.96 0.78 19.27
C ASP A 314 11.57 0.17 19.10
N ILE A 315 10.63 0.95 18.60
CA ILE A 315 9.29 0.48 18.20
C ILE A 315 9.29 0.05 16.74
N ILE A 316 9.78 0.93 15.87
CA ILE A 316 9.88 0.69 14.43
C ILE A 316 11.11 1.42 13.88
N SER A 317 11.73 0.82 12.90
CA SER A 317 12.84 1.43 12.15
C SER A 317 12.62 1.20 10.66
N TYR A 318 12.75 2.24 9.86
CA TYR A 318 12.59 2.20 8.42
C TYR A 318 13.77 2.86 7.70
N ASN A 319 14.20 2.19 6.65
CA ASN A 319 15.22 2.69 5.72
C ASN A 319 14.84 2.17 4.33
N ALA A 320 14.63 3.08 3.36
CA ALA A 320 14.12 2.70 2.05
C ALA A 320 15.13 1.83 1.27
N ASP A 321 16.45 2.06 1.43
CA ASP A 321 17.48 1.23 0.78
C ASP A 321 17.52 -0.21 1.30
N LYS A 322 17.04 -0.43 2.53
CA LYS A 322 16.99 -1.74 3.18
C LYS A 322 15.60 -2.39 3.12
N ALA A 323 14.58 -1.66 2.64
CA ALA A 323 13.25 -2.20 2.47
C ALA A 323 13.26 -3.32 1.42
N GLU A 324 12.41 -4.34 1.64
CA GLU A 324 12.34 -5.55 0.83
C GLU A 324 11.64 -5.32 -0.53
N PHE A 325 11.75 -4.13 -1.11
CA PHE A 325 11.25 -3.86 -2.46
C PHE A 325 11.93 -4.77 -3.50
N ILE A 326 11.25 -5.05 -4.60
CA ILE A 326 11.79 -5.85 -5.70
C ILE A 326 13.19 -5.34 -6.09
N GLU A 327 14.12 -6.25 -6.22
CA GLU A 327 15.52 -5.94 -6.56
C GLU A 327 15.61 -5.19 -7.89
N GLY A 328 16.54 -4.24 -7.97
CA GLY A 328 16.72 -3.40 -9.15
C GLY A 328 15.73 -2.24 -9.29
N THR A 329 14.68 -2.16 -8.46
CA THR A 329 13.76 -1.02 -8.48
C THR A 329 14.31 0.17 -7.71
N LYS A 330 13.98 1.39 -8.19
CA LYS A 330 14.44 2.64 -7.61
C LYS A 330 13.92 2.80 -6.18
N ARG A 331 14.80 3.20 -5.26
CA ARG A 331 14.45 3.68 -3.92
C ARG A 331 14.21 5.18 -3.98
N LYS A 332 13.17 5.64 -3.31
CA LYS A 332 12.68 7.03 -3.44
C LYS A 332 12.85 7.82 -2.16
N THR A 333 13.03 9.12 -2.30
CA THR A 333 12.91 10.08 -1.21
C THR A 333 11.44 10.25 -0.82
N TYR A 334 11.16 10.76 0.36
CA TYR A 334 9.81 11.11 0.79
C TYR A 334 9.83 12.33 1.72
N SER A 335 8.71 13.03 1.83
CA SER A 335 8.51 14.16 2.74
C SER A 335 7.38 13.95 3.73
N ALA A 336 6.61 12.86 3.58
CA ALA A 336 5.57 12.48 4.51
C ALA A 336 5.59 10.96 4.79
N ALA A 337 5.11 10.58 5.96
CA ALA A 337 4.95 9.17 6.32
C ALA A 337 3.70 8.96 7.18
N ILE A 338 3.00 7.86 6.93
CA ILE A 338 2.01 7.29 7.84
C ILE A 338 2.68 6.12 8.55
N VAL A 339 2.73 6.18 9.87
CA VAL A 339 3.37 5.14 10.68
C VAL A 339 2.39 4.63 11.73
N SER A 340 2.09 3.35 11.71
CA SER A 340 1.25 2.68 12.69
C SER A 340 1.90 1.38 13.15
N HIS A 341 1.77 1.08 14.44
CA HIS A 341 2.37 -0.12 15.02
C HIS A 341 1.56 -0.61 16.23
N PRO A 342 1.36 -1.94 16.41
CA PRO A 342 0.59 -2.49 17.55
C PRO A 342 1.14 -2.15 18.94
N ARG A 343 2.40 -1.71 19.05
CA ARG A 343 3.00 -1.23 20.31
C ARG A 343 2.80 0.26 20.57
N PHE A 344 2.13 0.98 19.68
CA PHE A 344 1.75 2.36 19.97
C PHE A 344 0.58 2.38 20.94
N GLU A 345 0.66 3.25 21.95
CA GLU A 345 -0.35 3.39 23.00
C GLU A 345 -0.76 4.87 23.10
N SER A 346 -2.06 5.12 23.17
CA SER A 346 -2.60 6.46 23.37
C SER A 346 -2.07 7.08 24.68
N GLY A 347 -1.78 8.37 24.66
CA GLY A 347 -1.24 9.13 25.79
C GLY A 347 0.27 8.91 26.08
N LYS A 348 0.93 7.99 25.39
CA LYS A 348 2.37 7.75 25.56
C LYS A 348 3.21 8.70 24.72
N ILE A 349 4.43 8.93 25.16
CA ILE A 349 5.44 9.76 24.51
C ILE A 349 6.37 8.86 23.70
N TYR A 350 6.65 9.30 22.48
CA TYR A 350 7.63 8.67 21.58
C TYR A 350 8.64 9.71 21.12
N HIS A 351 9.82 9.23 20.73
CA HIS A 351 10.89 10.04 20.19
C HIS A 351 11.25 9.53 18.79
N ILE A 352 11.40 10.44 17.83
CA ILE A 352 11.76 10.12 16.45
C ILE A 352 13.20 10.53 16.20
N TYR A 353 13.94 9.65 15.55
CA TYR A 353 15.34 9.86 15.19
C TYR A 353 15.53 9.65 13.70
N MET A 354 16.44 10.42 13.10
CA MET A 354 16.99 10.18 11.78
C MET A 354 18.50 9.97 11.90
N ASP A 355 18.98 8.80 11.52
CA ASP A 355 20.38 8.38 11.66
C ASP A 355 20.94 8.61 13.08
N GLY A 356 20.13 8.34 14.09
CA GLY A 356 20.47 8.52 15.50
C GLY A 356 20.35 9.97 16.03
N VAL A 357 20.02 10.94 15.16
CA VAL A 357 19.80 12.34 15.56
C VAL A 357 18.31 12.54 15.85
N GLN A 358 18.00 13.01 17.05
CA GLN A 358 16.63 13.27 17.48
C GLN A 358 15.98 14.35 16.61
N LEU A 359 14.73 14.11 16.23
CA LEU A 359 13.89 15.06 15.51
C LEU A 359 12.88 15.72 16.46
N GLY A 360 12.38 16.87 16.08
CA GLY A 360 11.29 17.56 16.74
C GLY A 360 10.29 18.09 15.72
N TYR A 361 9.14 18.54 16.16
CA TYR A 361 8.06 19.08 15.33
C TYR A 361 7.64 20.48 15.81
N THR A 362 7.03 21.27 14.92
CA THR A 362 6.53 22.63 15.22
C THR A 362 5.02 22.68 15.39
N SER A 363 4.27 21.79 14.79
CA SER A 363 2.80 21.73 14.91
C SER A 363 2.30 20.30 15.06
N ASN A 364 1.27 20.10 15.90
CA ASN A 364 0.51 18.87 16.03
C ASN A 364 -0.98 19.06 15.64
N LYS A 365 -1.27 20.04 14.80
CA LYS A 365 -2.60 20.27 14.24
C LYS A 365 -2.55 19.96 12.75
N LYS A 366 -3.60 19.32 12.22
CA LYS A 366 -3.82 19.19 10.78
C LYS A 366 -3.91 20.63 10.24
N GLY A 367 -2.83 21.15 9.67
CA GLY A 367 -2.82 22.46 9.01
C GLY A 367 -3.71 22.34 7.78
N GLY A 368 -4.63 23.28 7.56
CA GLY A 368 -5.21 23.43 6.25
C GLY A 368 -4.07 23.71 5.28
N PHE A 369 -3.89 22.87 4.27
CA PHE A 369 -2.95 23.11 3.20
C PHE A 369 -3.33 24.46 2.57
N GLY A 370 -2.42 25.42 2.56
CA GLY A 370 -2.56 26.56 1.68
C GLY A 370 -2.65 26.04 0.24
N PRO A 371 -3.36 26.76 -0.67
CA PRO A 371 -3.45 26.29 -2.05
C PRO A 371 -2.05 26.02 -2.57
N MET A 372 -1.81 24.80 -3.02
CA MET A 372 -0.57 24.43 -3.70
C MET A 372 -0.35 25.40 -4.86
N PRO A 373 0.89 25.76 -5.21
CA PRO A 373 1.16 26.45 -6.45
C PRO A 373 0.54 25.59 -7.55
N GLY A 374 -0.45 26.15 -8.25
CA GLY A 374 -1.14 25.45 -9.32
C GLY A 374 -0.13 24.85 -10.31
N PRO A 375 -0.48 23.77 -10.99
CA PRO A 375 0.36 23.15 -12.00
C PRO A 375 0.81 24.25 -12.97
N GLY A 376 2.09 24.23 -13.32
CA GLY A 376 2.63 25.12 -14.36
C GLY A 376 1.82 24.99 -15.64
N PRO A 377 1.87 25.97 -16.54
CA PRO A 377 1.00 26.01 -17.71
C PRO A 377 1.11 24.73 -18.53
N ASP A 378 -0.04 24.09 -18.69
CA ASP A 378 -0.24 22.85 -19.44
C ASP A 378 0.27 23.04 -20.88
N PRO A 379 1.08 22.14 -21.45
CA PRO A 379 1.57 22.26 -22.82
C PRO A 379 0.51 21.93 -23.91
N PHE A 380 -0.74 21.62 -23.52
CA PHE A 380 -1.81 21.30 -24.48
C PHE A 380 -2.75 22.49 -24.71
N PRO A 381 -3.19 22.73 -25.96
CA PRO A 381 -4.10 23.83 -26.25
C PRO A 381 -5.48 23.59 -25.63
N PRO A 382 -6.14 24.65 -25.11
CA PRO A 382 -7.42 24.52 -24.40
C PRO A 382 -8.55 24.08 -25.35
N GLY A 383 -9.31 23.09 -24.89
CA GLY A 383 -10.60 22.74 -25.48
C GLY A 383 -11.65 23.85 -25.27
N PRO A 384 -12.78 23.86 -26.01
CA PRO A 384 -13.73 24.96 -25.97
C PRO A 384 -14.38 25.15 -24.60
N SER A 385 -14.38 26.39 -24.12
CA SER A 385 -14.86 26.85 -22.83
C SER A 385 -16.34 26.54 -22.57
N PRO A 386 -16.71 26.11 -21.34
CA PRO A 386 -18.09 26.23 -20.86
C PRO A 386 -18.43 27.69 -20.55
N GLY A 387 -19.67 28.06 -20.74
CA GLY A 387 -20.18 29.42 -20.62
C GLY A 387 -20.10 30.00 -19.18
N PRO A 388 -20.34 31.32 -19.02
CA PRO A 388 -20.02 32.04 -17.80
C PRO A 388 -20.92 31.66 -16.61
N GLU A 389 -20.26 31.36 -15.48
CA GLU A 389 -20.92 31.23 -14.18
C GLU A 389 -21.36 32.59 -13.60
N PRO A 390 -22.46 32.65 -12.83
CA PRO A 390 -22.95 33.90 -12.25
C PRO A 390 -22.03 34.39 -11.09
N PRO A 391 -21.95 35.71 -10.87
CA PRO A 391 -21.00 36.28 -9.94
C PRO A 391 -21.36 36.00 -8.47
N PHE A 392 -20.42 35.37 -7.74
CA PHE A 392 -20.48 35.29 -6.28
C PHE A 392 -20.23 36.68 -5.66
N LYS A 393 -21.20 37.15 -4.87
CA LYS A 393 -21.08 38.34 -4.06
C LYS A 393 -20.10 38.09 -2.90
N SER A 394 -18.98 38.84 -2.89
CA SER A 394 -18.08 38.93 -1.77
C SER A 394 -18.75 39.59 -0.57
N ILE A 395 -18.79 38.95 0.58
CA ILE A 395 -19.14 39.54 1.87
C ILE A 395 -17.84 40.09 2.49
N PRO A 396 -17.76 41.37 2.86
CA PRO A 396 -16.58 41.89 3.56
C PRO A 396 -16.69 41.51 5.05
N GLY A 397 -15.87 40.53 5.47
CA GLY A 397 -15.67 40.15 6.88
C GLY A 397 -14.36 40.68 7.41
N ASN A 398 -14.45 41.76 8.15
CA ASN A 398 -13.41 42.40 8.98
C ASN A 398 -12.95 41.39 10.05
N ASN A 399 -11.72 40.87 9.96
CA ASN A 399 -11.06 40.17 11.07
C ASN A 399 -9.53 40.32 11.02
N ASP A 400 -9.07 41.58 11.15
CA ASP A 400 -7.80 41.87 11.78
C ASP A 400 -8.00 41.84 13.30
N ARG A 401 -7.90 40.65 13.89
CA ARG A 401 -7.67 40.49 15.34
C ARG A 401 -7.02 39.15 15.63
N LEU A 402 -5.78 39.24 16.12
CA LEU A 402 -5.04 38.22 16.83
C LEU A 402 -4.55 37.05 15.94
N ARG A 403 -3.54 37.29 15.10
CA ARG A 403 -2.46 36.31 15.01
C ARG A 403 -1.85 36.18 16.41
N LYS A 404 -2.39 35.25 17.22
CA LYS A 404 -1.61 34.64 18.28
C LYS A 404 -0.32 34.18 17.60
N LEU A 405 0.82 34.73 18.05
CA LEU A 405 2.13 34.16 17.75
C LEU A 405 2.02 32.70 18.17
N GLU A 406 1.84 31.81 17.20
CA GLU A 406 1.93 30.37 17.46
C GLU A 406 3.36 30.18 17.98
N ASP A 407 3.46 29.51 19.11
CA ASP A 407 4.74 29.17 19.72
C ASP A 407 5.45 28.20 18.77
N ASN A 408 6.31 28.72 17.90
CA ASN A 408 7.12 27.97 16.96
C ASN A 408 8.26 27.20 17.67
N THR A 409 8.14 27.00 18.98
CA THR A 409 9.11 26.22 19.74
C THR A 409 9.09 24.77 19.28
N LEU A 410 10.25 24.28 18.86
CA LEU A 410 10.43 22.92 18.41
C LEU A 410 10.24 21.95 19.61
N LYS A 411 9.32 20.99 19.47
CA LYS A 411 9.00 19.99 20.48
C LYS A 411 9.57 18.64 20.07
N ALA A 412 10.17 17.90 21.00
CA ALA A 412 10.77 16.60 20.75
C ALA A 412 9.90 15.42 21.24
N ASP A 413 8.90 15.70 22.06
CA ASP A 413 7.99 14.70 22.63
C ASP A 413 6.76 14.54 21.74
N PHE A 414 6.70 13.45 21.00
CA PHE A 414 5.55 13.09 20.16
C PHE A 414 4.53 12.34 21.01
N ILE A 415 3.44 13.01 21.41
CA ILE A 415 2.39 12.44 22.28
C ILE A 415 1.34 11.78 21.42
N MET A 416 1.22 10.47 21.50
CA MET A 416 0.25 9.70 20.73
C MET A 416 -1.18 10.00 21.18
N GLY A 417 -2.08 10.30 20.23
CA GLY A 417 -3.52 10.44 20.47
C GLY A 417 -4.27 9.11 20.41
N GLU A 418 -5.57 9.18 20.57
CA GLU A 418 -6.48 8.10 20.17
C GLU A 418 -6.62 8.16 18.64
N GLY A 419 -6.45 7.04 17.94
CA GLY A 419 -6.46 7.02 16.48
C GLY A 419 -5.26 7.73 15.85
N ALA A 420 -5.44 8.41 14.72
CA ALA A 420 -4.33 9.05 14.02
C ALA A 420 -4.04 10.46 14.55
N THR A 421 -2.77 10.71 14.82
CA THR A 421 -2.24 11.98 15.31
C THR A 421 -1.33 12.60 14.25
N PHE A 422 -1.47 13.89 14.04
CA PHE A 422 -0.76 14.64 13.02
C PHE A 422 0.43 15.43 13.60
N TYR A 423 1.59 15.37 12.92
CA TYR A 423 2.77 16.15 13.26
C TYR A 423 3.41 16.74 12.01
N SER A 424 3.70 18.04 12.04
CA SER A 424 4.33 18.74 10.91
C SER A 424 5.49 19.62 11.34
N GLY A 425 6.27 20.08 10.36
CA GLY A 425 7.46 20.84 10.62
C GLY A 425 8.56 20.00 11.30
N ILE A 426 8.64 18.72 10.92
CA ILE A 426 9.60 17.79 11.52
C ILE A 426 11.00 18.06 10.98
N GLN A 427 11.93 18.33 11.90
CA GLN A 427 13.31 18.67 11.60
C GLN A 427 14.23 18.29 12.76
N LYS A 428 15.54 18.43 12.57
CA LYS A 428 16.52 18.17 13.62
C LYS A 428 16.20 18.95 14.88
N TYR A 429 16.07 18.26 16.02
CA TYR A 429 15.83 18.87 17.31
C TYR A 429 17.14 19.48 17.85
N VAL A 430 17.08 20.77 18.16
CA VAL A 430 18.15 21.46 18.88
C VAL A 430 17.58 21.82 20.24
N PRO A 431 18.06 21.21 21.34
CA PRO A 431 17.59 21.57 22.68
C PRO A 431 17.80 23.05 22.93
N PRO A 432 16.86 23.76 23.58
CA PRO A 432 17.09 25.12 23.99
C PRO A 432 18.34 25.17 24.88
N GLU A 433 19.24 26.11 24.60
CA GLU A 433 20.43 26.31 25.45
C GLU A 433 19.97 26.48 26.89
N LYS A 434 20.45 25.62 27.79
CA LYS A 434 20.25 25.83 29.22
C LYS A 434 20.93 27.16 29.58
N ASN A 435 20.11 28.16 29.86
CA ASN A 435 20.57 29.52 30.23
C ASN A 435 21.30 29.49 31.57
N ASN A 436 22.37 28.67 31.71
CA ASN A 436 23.22 28.58 32.87
C ASN A 436 24.13 29.81 33.05
N GLY A 437 24.14 30.73 32.09
CA GLY A 437 25.04 31.87 32.12
C GLY A 437 24.48 33.15 32.73
N LYS A 438 23.15 33.33 32.77
CA LYS A 438 22.63 34.64 33.29
C LYS A 438 22.63 34.73 34.81
N TYR A 439 22.49 33.65 35.52
CA TYR A 439 22.55 33.70 37.00
C TYR A 439 23.98 33.78 37.50
N LEU A 440 24.95 33.17 36.86
CA LEU A 440 26.34 33.21 37.28
C LEU A 440 26.91 34.64 37.15
N ASN A 441 26.56 35.35 36.06
CA ASN A 441 26.97 36.76 35.90
C ASN A 441 26.26 37.71 36.89
N PHE A 442 25.01 37.42 37.26
CA PHE A 442 24.28 38.20 38.25
C PHE A 442 24.88 38.04 39.65
N TYR A 443 25.20 36.84 40.03
CA TYR A 443 25.87 36.55 41.32
C TYR A 443 27.31 37.08 41.34
N LEU A 444 28.03 37.03 40.23
CA LEU A 444 29.37 37.59 40.13
C LEU A 444 29.31 39.14 40.21
N TYR A 445 28.32 39.74 39.61
CA TYR A 445 28.10 41.21 39.69
C TYR A 445 27.72 41.63 41.13
N LEU A 446 26.86 40.92 41.80
CA LEU A 446 26.51 41.13 43.21
C LEU A 446 27.74 40.95 44.14
N LEU A 447 28.55 39.93 43.87
CA LEU A 447 29.79 39.70 44.67
C LEU A 447 30.83 40.84 44.46
N LEU A 448 30.98 41.35 43.23
CA LEU A 448 31.84 42.49 42.91
C LEU A 448 31.36 43.78 43.55
N VAL A 449 30.03 44.03 43.56
CA VAL A 449 29.43 45.17 44.20
C VAL A 449 29.62 45.10 45.73
N PHE A 450 29.50 43.93 46.32
CA PHE A 450 29.73 43.70 47.76
C PHE A 450 31.19 43.89 48.17
N LEU A 451 32.13 43.46 47.32
CA LEU A 451 33.58 43.66 47.55
C LEU A 451 34.01 45.11 47.34
N TYR A 452 33.22 45.96 46.65
CA TYR A 452 33.52 47.38 46.46
C TYR A 452 32.93 48.24 47.59
N MET A 453 32.10 47.68 48.45
CA MET A 453 31.43 48.37 49.57
C MET A 453 32.06 48.04 50.93
N ILE A 454 33.11 47.22 51.00
CA ILE A 454 33.98 46.99 52.17
C ILE A 454 35.34 47.59 51.91
#